data_3704fa6be2b1f00048dc0fa3f2c27b66
#
_entry.id   3704fa6be2b1f00048dc0fa3f2c27b66
#
_cell.length_a   1.000
_cell.length_b   1.000
_cell.length_c   1.000
_cell.angle_alpha   90.00
_cell.angle_beta   90.00
_cell.angle_gamma   90.00
#
_symmetry.space_group_name_H-M   'P 1'
#
loop_
_entity.id
_entity.type
_entity.pdbx_description
1 polymer ?
#
loop_
_entity_poly.entity_id
_entity_poly.type
_entity_poly.pdbx_seq_one_letter_code
_entity_poly.pdbx_strand_id
1 'polypeptide(L)'
;MGKDVSYDEFYSLLTEFRDPIFLCHRNADPDAIGSAYALREVFGGTIGVVDSVDRISTTLLNYLEVKPIHRPDLSRHDITVVLDTSTHAQIDGIELGRYCLIDHHTTNNLLENSEFYIHKPTSSTAEIIYTMLHDAGHSFSLEMGIALVAGIITDTGHFKHATPDAMRITADLLEEARVQYGEVLDLLSSTPHDVSMRIAMMKTAMRAQIVRVGDWIIATSHVSSFNGAAAATLVNIGADVAFVASAVGENVRISSRARRAAIEKGVALGRMLDEMGKRHGGTGGGHDGAAGLEAKGKQDEILSECVERVRQILEE
;
A
#
# COMPACT_ATOMS: atom_id res chain seq x y z
N MET A 1 -26.02 -17.50 -6.48
CA MET A 1 -26.03 -16.25 -5.68
C MET A 1 -25.39 -16.56 -4.35
N GLY A 2 -24.27 -15.95 -4.05
CA GLY A 2 -23.52 -16.18 -2.82
C GLY A 2 -24.39 -15.97 -1.57
N LYS A 3 -24.10 -16.73 -0.51
CA LYS A 3 -24.81 -16.64 0.77
C LYS A 3 -24.00 -15.79 1.75
N ASP A 4 -24.56 -14.69 2.23
CA ASP A 4 -24.00 -13.94 3.38
C ASP A 4 -24.21 -14.78 4.64
N VAL A 5 -23.12 -15.04 5.38
CA VAL A 5 -23.13 -15.90 6.57
C VAL A 5 -22.54 -15.18 7.78
N SER A 6 -22.89 -15.66 8.98
CA SER A 6 -22.25 -15.19 10.23
C SER A 6 -20.82 -15.69 10.36
N TYR A 7 -20.06 -15.11 11.30
CA TYR A 7 -18.70 -15.57 11.62
C TYR A 7 -18.68 -17.03 12.01
N ASP A 8 -19.57 -17.48 12.89
CA ASP A 8 -19.70 -18.87 13.35
C ASP A 8 -20.04 -19.83 12.20
N GLU A 9 -20.94 -19.41 11.31
CA GLU A 9 -21.34 -20.21 10.16
C GLU A 9 -20.19 -20.33 9.16
N PHE A 10 -19.49 -19.24 8.85
CA PHE A 10 -18.34 -19.25 7.96
C PHE A 10 -17.23 -20.15 8.51
N TYR A 11 -16.91 -19.97 9.79
CA TYR A 11 -15.93 -20.80 10.48
C TYR A 11 -16.29 -22.29 10.38
N SER A 12 -17.55 -22.64 10.71
CA SER A 12 -18.03 -24.03 10.66
C SER A 12 -17.96 -24.62 9.25
N LEU A 13 -18.36 -23.86 8.23
CA LEU A 13 -18.29 -24.32 6.84
C LEU A 13 -16.84 -24.53 6.39
N LEU A 14 -15.92 -23.63 6.79
CA LEU A 14 -14.52 -23.74 6.40
C LEU A 14 -13.84 -24.95 7.04
N THR A 15 -14.26 -25.41 8.22
CA THR A 15 -13.73 -26.63 8.85
C THR A 15 -14.06 -27.92 8.09
N GLU A 16 -15.02 -27.89 7.16
CA GLU A 16 -15.37 -29.06 6.34
C GLU A 16 -14.33 -29.36 5.25
N PHE A 17 -13.50 -28.37 4.90
CA PHE A 17 -12.46 -28.50 3.88
C PHE A 17 -11.12 -28.91 4.50
N ARG A 18 -10.36 -29.74 3.77
CA ARG A 18 -9.08 -30.29 4.25
C ARG A 18 -7.86 -29.58 3.68
N ASP A 19 -8.01 -29.03 2.49
CA ASP A 19 -6.92 -28.36 1.77
C ASP A 19 -7.42 -27.05 1.15
N PRO A 20 -7.81 -26.04 1.98
CA PRO A 20 -8.19 -24.75 1.48
C PRO A 20 -6.99 -23.99 0.91
N ILE A 21 -7.22 -23.17 -0.12
CA ILE A 21 -6.25 -22.17 -0.55
C ILE A 21 -6.76 -20.78 -0.25
N PHE A 22 -5.94 -19.98 0.45
CA PHE A 22 -6.21 -18.57 0.80
C PHE A 22 -5.62 -17.70 -0.29
N LEU A 23 -6.47 -17.20 -1.18
CA LEU A 23 -6.05 -16.45 -2.36
C LEU A 23 -6.09 -14.95 -2.09
N CYS A 24 -4.92 -14.33 -2.15
CA CYS A 24 -4.74 -12.88 -2.07
C CYS A 24 -4.69 -12.26 -3.47
N HIS A 25 -5.15 -11.03 -3.59
CA HIS A 25 -5.23 -10.25 -4.83
C HIS A 25 -3.87 -9.99 -5.48
N ARG A 26 -3.89 -9.43 -6.69
CA ARG A 26 -2.70 -8.94 -7.39
C ARG A 26 -2.05 -7.79 -6.62
N ASN A 27 -0.72 -7.88 -6.43
CA ASN A 27 0.05 -6.97 -5.57
C ASN A 27 -0.44 -6.99 -4.12
N ALA A 28 -0.61 -8.22 -3.58
CA ALA A 28 -1.15 -8.46 -2.25
C ALA A 28 -0.43 -7.63 -1.19
N ASP A 29 -1.21 -6.92 -0.40
CA ASP A 29 -0.74 -6.05 0.68
C ASP A 29 -0.73 -6.80 2.04
N PRO A 30 -0.30 -6.15 3.13
CA PRO A 30 -0.24 -6.80 4.44
C PRO A 30 -1.59 -7.22 5.00
N ASP A 31 -2.71 -6.59 4.59
CA ASP A 31 -4.04 -7.00 5.05
C ASP A 31 -4.44 -8.35 4.45
N ALA A 32 -4.30 -8.48 3.12
CA ALA A 32 -4.53 -9.76 2.44
C ALA A 32 -3.61 -10.87 2.95
N ILE A 33 -2.29 -10.59 3.08
CA ILE A 33 -1.30 -11.59 3.52
C ILE A 33 -1.48 -11.97 4.99
N GLY A 34 -1.70 -10.98 5.88
CA GLY A 34 -1.91 -11.21 7.31
C GLY A 34 -3.17 -12.04 7.58
N SER A 35 -4.25 -11.73 6.88
CA SER A 35 -5.51 -12.47 6.89
C SER A 35 -5.33 -13.92 6.42
N ALA A 36 -4.63 -14.11 5.29
CA ALA A 36 -4.33 -15.43 4.76
C ALA A 36 -3.46 -16.25 5.72
N TYR A 37 -2.46 -15.62 6.34
CA TYR A 37 -1.60 -16.28 7.31
C TYR A 37 -2.37 -16.78 8.53
N ALA A 38 -3.18 -15.92 9.13
CA ALA A 38 -3.96 -16.28 10.32
C ALA A 38 -4.93 -17.43 10.04
N LEU A 39 -5.60 -17.43 8.89
CA LEU A 39 -6.47 -18.54 8.48
C LEU A 39 -5.70 -19.84 8.24
N ARG A 40 -4.54 -19.76 7.58
CA ARG A 40 -3.68 -20.92 7.35
C ARG A 40 -3.21 -21.56 8.66
N GLU A 41 -2.89 -20.79 9.67
CA GLU A 41 -2.46 -21.29 10.97
C GLU A 41 -3.59 -22.09 11.68
N VAL A 42 -4.85 -21.71 11.45
CA VAL A 42 -6.00 -22.37 12.07
C VAL A 42 -6.51 -23.56 11.23
N PHE A 43 -6.65 -23.37 9.93
CA PHE A 43 -7.30 -24.35 9.05
C PHE A 43 -6.32 -25.22 8.24
N GLY A 44 -5.01 -24.94 8.33
CA GLY A 44 -4.04 -25.54 7.41
C GLY A 44 -4.15 -24.93 6.01
N GLY A 45 -3.77 -25.71 4.98
CA GLY A 45 -3.85 -25.29 3.58
C GLY A 45 -2.71 -24.38 3.12
N THR A 46 -2.94 -23.65 2.06
CA THR A 46 -1.90 -22.93 1.29
C THR A 46 -2.24 -21.47 1.10
N ILE A 47 -1.24 -20.59 1.12
CA ILE A 47 -1.39 -19.19 0.72
C ILE A 47 -1.06 -19.07 -0.78
N GLY A 48 -2.01 -18.56 -1.55
CA GLY A 48 -1.84 -18.23 -2.95
C GLY A 48 -1.87 -16.73 -3.21
N VAL A 49 -1.10 -16.26 -4.18
CA VAL A 49 -1.16 -14.88 -4.65
C VAL A 49 -1.38 -14.86 -6.16
N VAL A 50 -2.23 -13.95 -6.60
CA VAL A 50 -2.61 -13.84 -8.02
C VAL A 50 -1.40 -13.56 -8.91
N ASP A 51 -0.51 -12.66 -8.51
CA ASP A 51 0.67 -12.29 -9.30
C ASP A 51 1.87 -11.95 -8.41
N SER A 52 1.84 -10.81 -7.75
CA SER A 52 2.91 -10.27 -6.92
C SER A 52 2.40 -9.95 -5.52
N VAL A 53 3.32 -9.70 -4.65
CA VAL A 53 3.07 -9.10 -3.33
C VAL A 53 3.72 -7.73 -3.28
N ASP A 54 3.18 -6.85 -2.48
CA ASP A 54 3.79 -5.56 -2.27
C ASP A 54 5.10 -5.68 -1.47
N ARG A 55 5.82 -4.59 -1.34
CA ARG A 55 7.12 -4.59 -0.69
C ARG A 55 7.04 -4.86 0.82
N ILE A 56 6.02 -4.35 1.48
CA ILE A 56 5.80 -4.53 2.92
C ILE A 56 5.41 -5.98 3.17
N SER A 57 4.51 -6.52 2.36
CA SER A 57 4.12 -7.92 2.40
C SER A 57 5.28 -8.88 2.14
N THR A 58 6.23 -8.50 1.27
CA THR A 58 7.46 -9.27 1.09
C THR A 58 8.26 -9.36 2.40
N THR A 59 8.35 -8.26 3.15
CA THR A 59 9.03 -8.25 4.45
C THR A 59 8.26 -9.07 5.48
N LEU A 60 6.93 -8.94 5.51
CA LEU A 60 6.05 -9.72 6.40
C LEU A 60 6.17 -11.23 6.12
N LEU A 61 6.09 -11.65 4.85
CA LEU A 61 6.26 -13.05 4.45
C LEU A 61 7.62 -13.64 4.84
N ASN A 62 8.70 -12.84 4.70
CA ASN A 62 10.03 -13.26 5.15
C ASN A 62 10.10 -13.42 6.67
N TYR A 63 9.47 -12.54 7.43
CA TYR A 63 9.37 -12.65 8.89
C TYR A 63 8.59 -13.89 9.31
N LEU A 64 7.46 -14.16 8.66
CA LEU A 64 6.60 -15.32 8.90
C LEU A 64 7.17 -16.63 8.36
N GLU A 65 8.30 -16.61 7.66
CA GLU A 65 8.94 -17.76 6.99
C GLU A 65 7.98 -18.49 6.01
N VAL A 66 7.10 -17.74 5.36
CA VAL A 66 6.10 -18.29 4.44
C VAL A 66 6.42 -17.92 3.00
N LYS A 67 6.27 -18.90 2.10
CA LYS A 67 6.38 -18.70 0.65
C LYS A 67 5.02 -18.97 0.02
N PRO A 68 4.31 -17.94 -0.46
CA PRO A 68 3.05 -18.13 -1.16
C PRO A 68 3.28 -18.77 -2.53
N ILE A 69 2.29 -19.45 -3.04
CA ILE A 69 2.29 -19.95 -4.42
C ILE A 69 1.80 -18.82 -5.34
N HIS A 70 2.64 -18.44 -6.29
CA HIS A 70 2.27 -17.46 -7.32
C HIS A 70 1.46 -18.15 -8.42
N ARG A 71 0.33 -17.55 -8.83
CA ARG A 71 -0.59 -18.06 -9.85
C ARG A 71 -0.93 -19.53 -9.60
N PRO A 72 -1.49 -19.88 -8.42
CA PRO A 72 -1.76 -21.27 -8.05
C PRO A 72 -2.75 -21.94 -8.99
N ASP A 73 -2.62 -23.24 -9.14
CA ASP A 73 -3.63 -24.10 -9.75
C ASP A 73 -4.73 -24.38 -8.73
N LEU A 74 -5.79 -23.58 -8.75
CA LEU A 74 -6.88 -23.64 -7.76
C LEU A 74 -7.65 -24.97 -7.81
N SER A 75 -7.61 -25.68 -8.95
CA SER A 75 -8.32 -26.97 -9.11
C SER A 75 -7.74 -28.10 -8.24
N ARG A 76 -6.57 -27.88 -7.63
CA ARG A 76 -5.93 -28.85 -6.73
C ARG A 76 -6.38 -28.74 -5.28
N HIS A 77 -7.17 -27.72 -4.97
CA HIS A 77 -7.62 -27.42 -3.61
C HIS A 77 -9.13 -27.65 -3.47
N ASP A 78 -9.56 -27.95 -2.27
CA ASP A 78 -10.97 -28.27 -1.99
C ASP A 78 -11.87 -27.04 -2.13
N ILE A 79 -11.35 -25.88 -1.75
CA ILE A 79 -12.01 -24.58 -1.80
C ILE A 79 -11.01 -23.46 -1.94
N THR A 80 -11.36 -22.42 -2.69
CA THR A 80 -10.63 -21.15 -2.71
C THR A 80 -11.28 -20.17 -1.75
N VAL A 81 -10.52 -19.66 -0.77
CA VAL A 81 -10.95 -18.58 0.11
C VAL A 81 -10.33 -17.28 -0.43
N VAL A 82 -11.13 -16.48 -1.09
CA VAL A 82 -10.70 -15.18 -1.64
C VAL A 82 -10.70 -14.15 -0.52
N LEU A 83 -9.57 -13.47 -0.32
CA LEU A 83 -9.38 -12.54 0.77
C LEU A 83 -9.10 -11.15 0.24
N ASP A 84 -9.74 -10.15 0.88
CA ASP A 84 -9.46 -8.74 0.66
C ASP A 84 -9.50 -8.34 -0.82
N THR A 85 -10.49 -8.86 -1.54
CA THR A 85 -10.60 -8.73 -2.99
C THR A 85 -12.02 -8.42 -3.39
N SER A 86 -12.22 -7.29 -4.06
CA SER A 86 -13.54 -6.76 -4.40
C SER A 86 -13.88 -6.84 -5.90
N THR A 87 -12.89 -7.06 -6.77
CA THR A 87 -13.12 -7.00 -8.22
C THR A 87 -12.40 -8.11 -8.99
N HIS A 88 -13.00 -8.51 -10.12
CA HIS A 88 -12.36 -9.45 -11.05
C HIS A 88 -11.01 -8.94 -11.59
N ALA A 89 -10.80 -7.63 -11.67
CA ALA A 89 -9.52 -7.07 -12.10
C ALA A 89 -8.37 -7.36 -11.13
N GLN A 90 -8.68 -7.52 -9.82
CA GLN A 90 -7.69 -7.85 -8.79
C GLN A 90 -7.25 -9.33 -8.83
N ILE A 91 -8.06 -10.21 -9.44
CA ILE A 91 -7.71 -11.63 -9.62
C ILE A 91 -7.11 -11.93 -11.01
N ASP A 92 -6.94 -10.91 -11.87
CA ASP A 92 -6.19 -10.95 -13.13
C ASP A 92 -6.50 -12.18 -14.02
N GLY A 93 -7.80 -12.48 -14.17
CA GLY A 93 -8.27 -13.56 -15.04
C GLY A 93 -8.06 -14.98 -14.52
N ILE A 94 -7.73 -15.16 -13.24
CA ILE A 94 -7.76 -16.49 -12.60
C ILE A 94 -9.21 -16.97 -12.51
N GLU A 95 -9.48 -18.16 -12.99
CA GLU A 95 -10.79 -18.82 -12.81
C GLU A 95 -10.86 -19.40 -11.39
N LEU A 96 -11.72 -18.81 -10.54
CA LEU A 96 -11.79 -19.15 -9.12
C LEU A 96 -12.37 -20.54 -8.85
N GLY A 97 -13.16 -21.12 -9.78
CA GLY A 97 -13.86 -22.38 -9.55
C GLY A 97 -14.85 -22.27 -8.37
N ARG A 98 -14.76 -23.21 -7.41
CA ARG A 98 -15.51 -23.13 -6.14
C ARG A 98 -14.77 -22.21 -5.19
N TYR A 99 -15.46 -21.16 -4.71
CA TYR A 99 -14.85 -20.22 -3.79
C TYR A 99 -15.83 -19.66 -2.77
N CYS A 100 -15.30 -19.28 -1.63
CA CYS A 100 -15.91 -18.38 -0.66
C CYS A 100 -15.04 -17.12 -0.52
N LEU A 101 -15.55 -16.12 0.20
CA LEU A 101 -14.91 -14.80 0.23
C LEU A 101 -15.04 -14.12 1.60
N ILE A 102 -13.98 -13.45 2.02
CA ILE A 102 -13.98 -12.53 3.16
C ILE A 102 -13.42 -11.19 2.69
N ASP A 103 -14.22 -10.13 2.84
CA ASP A 103 -13.86 -8.81 2.31
C ASP A 103 -14.51 -7.66 3.10
N HIS A 104 -13.86 -6.51 3.11
CA HIS A 104 -14.30 -5.30 3.79
C HIS A 104 -14.63 -4.12 2.86
N HIS A 105 -14.33 -4.23 1.57
CA HIS A 105 -14.51 -3.15 0.62
C HIS A 105 -15.99 -2.73 0.48
N THR A 106 -16.25 -1.46 0.24
CA THR A 106 -17.62 -0.91 0.13
C THR A 106 -18.46 -1.59 -0.96
N THR A 107 -17.83 -1.98 -2.07
CA THR A 107 -18.48 -2.68 -3.19
C THR A 107 -17.66 -3.90 -3.57
N ASN A 108 -18.34 -5.01 -3.85
CA ASN A 108 -17.69 -6.24 -4.26
C ASN A 108 -18.51 -6.97 -5.31
N ASN A 109 -17.93 -7.23 -6.49
CA ASN A 109 -18.59 -7.91 -7.60
C ASN A 109 -18.28 -9.42 -7.68
N LEU A 110 -17.57 -9.97 -6.69
CA LEU A 110 -17.29 -11.39 -6.57
C LEU A 110 -18.33 -12.12 -5.68
N LEU A 111 -19.11 -11.39 -4.88
CA LEU A 111 -20.07 -11.95 -3.92
C LEU A 111 -21.11 -12.85 -4.60
N GLU A 112 -21.62 -12.44 -5.76
CA GLU A 112 -22.75 -13.10 -6.41
C GLU A 112 -22.46 -14.55 -6.79
N ASN A 113 -21.23 -14.84 -7.20
CA ASN A 113 -20.80 -16.15 -7.68
C ASN A 113 -20.07 -16.98 -6.62
N SER A 114 -19.86 -16.46 -5.41
CA SER A 114 -19.30 -17.22 -4.29
C SER A 114 -20.30 -18.24 -3.75
N GLU A 115 -19.83 -19.30 -3.10
CA GLU A 115 -20.70 -20.23 -2.39
C GLU A 115 -21.27 -19.58 -1.12
N PHE A 116 -20.41 -18.98 -0.32
CA PHE A 116 -20.74 -18.19 0.86
C PHE A 116 -19.69 -17.11 1.09
N TYR A 117 -20.02 -16.09 1.85
CA TYR A 117 -19.11 -14.98 2.12
C TYR A 117 -19.38 -14.27 3.45
N ILE A 118 -18.35 -13.60 3.95
CA ILE A 118 -18.46 -12.52 4.93
C ILE A 118 -18.06 -11.22 4.23
N HIS A 119 -18.97 -10.25 4.24
CA HIS A 119 -18.71 -8.91 3.72
C HIS A 119 -19.16 -7.88 4.75
N LYS A 120 -18.21 -7.18 5.40
CA LYS A 120 -18.49 -6.26 6.50
C LYS A 120 -17.74 -4.94 6.29
N PRO A 121 -18.34 -3.80 6.62
CA PRO A 121 -17.74 -2.48 6.46
C PRO A 121 -16.76 -2.17 7.61
N THR A 122 -15.74 -3.02 7.79
CA THR A 122 -14.62 -2.80 8.72
C THR A 122 -13.54 -1.95 8.07
N SER A 123 -12.50 -1.55 8.81
CA SER A 123 -11.38 -0.81 8.22
C SER A 123 -10.38 -1.72 7.52
N SER A 124 -10.45 -3.05 7.76
CA SER A 124 -9.57 -4.06 7.17
C SER A 124 -10.22 -5.43 7.18
N THR A 125 -9.77 -6.34 6.32
CA THR A 125 -10.15 -7.75 6.34
C THR A 125 -9.60 -8.45 7.59
N ALA A 126 -8.42 -8.04 8.08
CA ALA A 126 -7.81 -8.57 9.31
C ALA A 126 -8.71 -8.41 10.55
N GLU A 127 -9.51 -7.34 10.64
CA GLU A 127 -10.51 -7.18 11.71
C GLU A 127 -11.60 -8.27 11.66
N ILE A 128 -12.04 -8.62 10.47
CA ILE A 128 -13.02 -9.69 10.25
C ILE A 128 -12.44 -11.04 10.68
N ILE A 129 -11.19 -11.32 10.26
CA ILE A 129 -10.50 -12.56 10.60
C ILE A 129 -10.27 -12.67 12.11
N TYR A 130 -9.78 -11.58 12.75
CA TYR A 130 -9.63 -11.56 14.21
C TYR A 130 -10.95 -11.91 14.90
N THR A 131 -12.02 -11.19 14.57
CA THR A 131 -13.32 -11.37 15.22
C THR A 131 -13.83 -12.80 15.06
N MET A 132 -13.76 -13.35 13.86
CA MET A 132 -14.19 -14.72 13.58
C MET A 132 -13.40 -15.77 14.40
N LEU A 133 -12.08 -15.64 14.44
CA LEU A 133 -11.23 -16.60 15.15
C LEU A 133 -11.32 -16.43 16.68
N HIS A 134 -11.42 -15.21 17.17
CA HIS A 134 -11.60 -14.91 18.59
C HIS A 134 -12.94 -15.46 19.10
N ASP A 135 -14.05 -15.22 18.37
CA ASP A 135 -15.38 -15.72 18.75
C ASP A 135 -15.43 -17.26 18.71
N ALA A 136 -14.65 -17.89 17.83
CA ALA A 136 -14.46 -19.35 17.80
C ALA A 136 -13.55 -19.89 18.93
N GLY A 137 -12.99 -19.02 19.78
CA GLY A 137 -12.18 -19.38 20.94
C GLY A 137 -10.71 -19.69 20.62
N HIS A 138 -10.19 -19.24 19.48
CA HIS A 138 -8.76 -19.40 19.18
C HIS A 138 -7.89 -18.44 19.95
N SER A 139 -6.70 -18.90 20.32
CA SER A 139 -5.61 -18.06 20.81
C SER A 139 -4.71 -17.65 19.64
N PHE A 140 -4.14 -16.45 19.73
CA PHE A 140 -3.29 -15.90 18.69
C PHE A 140 -1.80 -16.09 19.03
N SER A 141 -1.04 -16.69 18.12
CA SER A 141 0.42 -16.73 18.24
C SER A 141 1.02 -15.34 18.03
N LEU A 142 2.30 -15.17 18.39
CA LEU A 142 3.04 -13.93 18.12
C LEU A 142 2.99 -13.56 16.64
N GLU A 143 3.21 -14.55 15.78
CA GLU A 143 3.22 -14.38 14.32
C GLU A 143 1.83 -14.01 13.78
N MET A 144 0.76 -14.65 14.25
CA MET A 144 -0.61 -14.28 13.89
C MET A 144 -0.94 -12.86 14.34
N GLY A 145 -0.57 -12.49 15.56
CA GLY A 145 -0.76 -11.14 16.08
C GLY A 145 -0.04 -10.10 15.24
N ILE A 146 1.25 -10.30 14.94
CA ILE A 146 2.02 -9.41 14.07
C ILE A 146 1.39 -9.29 12.69
N ALA A 147 0.97 -10.41 12.09
CA ALA A 147 0.39 -10.45 10.75
C ALA A 147 -0.92 -9.66 10.67
N LEU A 148 -1.85 -9.89 11.59
CA LEU A 148 -3.15 -9.19 11.63
C LEU A 148 -2.99 -7.70 11.99
N VAL A 149 -2.15 -7.37 12.98
CA VAL A 149 -1.87 -5.97 13.34
C VAL A 149 -1.21 -5.22 12.17
N ALA A 150 -0.30 -5.87 11.43
CA ALA A 150 0.29 -5.27 10.23
C ALA A 150 -0.77 -4.95 9.16
N GLY A 151 -1.74 -5.84 8.93
CA GLY A 151 -2.89 -5.60 8.06
C GLY A 151 -3.70 -4.39 8.50
N ILE A 152 -4.15 -4.36 9.76
CA ILE A 152 -4.94 -3.25 10.30
C ILE A 152 -4.19 -1.91 10.18
N ILE A 153 -2.89 -1.87 10.51
CA ILE A 153 -2.09 -0.63 10.44
C ILE A 153 -2.00 -0.13 8.99
N THR A 154 -1.76 -1.01 8.03
CA THR A 154 -1.58 -0.59 6.62
C THR A 154 -2.88 -0.09 6.03
N ASP A 155 -3.98 -0.79 6.20
CA ASP A 155 -5.28 -0.41 5.64
C ASP A 155 -5.87 0.83 6.29
N THR A 156 -5.64 1.02 7.58
CA THR A 156 -6.06 2.25 8.27
C THR A 156 -5.13 3.44 8.01
N GLY A 157 -4.08 3.27 7.21
CA GLY A 157 -3.08 4.30 6.97
C GLY A 157 -2.40 4.75 8.26
N HIS A 158 -1.90 3.81 9.06
CA HIS A 158 -1.32 4.03 10.39
C HIS A 158 -2.33 4.68 11.35
N PHE A 159 -3.52 4.10 11.43
CA PHE A 159 -4.68 4.54 12.22
C PHE A 159 -5.27 5.91 11.85
N LYS A 160 -4.83 6.53 10.77
CA LYS A 160 -5.39 7.80 10.32
C LYS A 160 -6.88 7.69 9.97
N HIS A 161 -7.31 6.52 9.50
CA HIS A 161 -8.68 6.22 9.08
C HIS A 161 -9.29 5.07 9.88
N ALA A 162 -8.70 4.73 11.03
CA ALA A 162 -9.17 3.64 11.87
C ALA A 162 -10.50 3.96 12.53
N THR A 163 -11.35 2.94 12.64
CA THR A 163 -12.54 2.96 13.50
C THR A 163 -12.15 2.73 14.97
N PRO A 164 -13.02 3.06 15.94
CA PRO A 164 -12.79 2.66 17.33
C PRO A 164 -12.65 1.15 17.51
N ASP A 165 -13.30 0.33 16.68
CA ASP A 165 -13.22 -1.13 16.74
C ASP A 165 -11.87 -1.63 16.24
N ALA A 166 -11.34 -1.08 15.14
CA ALA A 166 -9.97 -1.36 14.68
C ALA A 166 -8.92 -1.12 15.78
N MET A 167 -9.07 -0.03 16.54
CA MET A 167 -8.17 0.28 17.65
C MET A 167 -8.32 -0.71 18.82
N ARG A 168 -9.54 -1.13 19.17
CA ARG A 168 -9.78 -2.14 20.21
C ARG A 168 -9.19 -3.47 19.80
N ILE A 169 -9.53 -3.95 18.60
CA ILE A 169 -9.01 -5.21 18.06
C ILE A 169 -7.47 -5.20 18.03
N THR A 170 -6.87 -4.08 17.63
CA THR A 170 -5.41 -3.95 17.67
C THR A 170 -4.88 -4.09 19.11
N ALA A 171 -5.51 -3.45 20.08
CA ALA A 171 -5.08 -3.55 21.48
C ALA A 171 -5.22 -4.97 22.01
N ASP A 172 -6.34 -5.64 21.72
CA ASP A 172 -6.59 -7.02 22.11
C ASP A 172 -5.55 -7.97 21.48
N LEU A 173 -5.27 -7.83 20.19
CA LEU A 173 -4.24 -8.62 19.49
C LEU A 173 -2.84 -8.41 20.09
N LEU A 174 -2.47 -7.17 20.43
CA LEU A 174 -1.18 -6.88 21.07
C LEU A 174 -1.07 -7.55 22.43
N GLU A 175 -2.16 -7.57 23.22
CA GLU A 175 -2.19 -8.19 24.55
C GLU A 175 -2.21 -9.72 24.45
N GLU A 176 -3.13 -10.29 23.68
CA GLU A 176 -3.33 -11.74 23.57
C GLU A 176 -2.13 -12.44 22.95
N ALA A 177 -1.62 -11.92 21.84
CA ALA A 177 -0.46 -12.47 21.13
C ALA A 177 0.89 -12.00 21.72
N ARG A 178 0.87 -11.13 22.75
CA ARG A 178 2.07 -10.55 23.38
C ARG A 178 2.99 -9.81 22.42
N VAL A 179 2.41 -9.17 21.42
CA VAL A 179 3.13 -8.39 20.41
C VAL A 179 3.51 -7.03 20.96
N GLN A 180 4.75 -6.62 20.76
CA GLN A 180 5.13 -5.23 20.99
C GLN A 180 4.79 -4.39 19.74
N TYR A 181 3.99 -3.34 19.91
CA TYR A 181 3.57 -2.47 18.80
C TYR A 181 4.77 -1.92 17.98
N GLY A 182 5.87 -1.59 18.69
CA GLY A 182 7.12 -1.16 18.05
C GLY A 182 7.71 -2.19 17.08
N GLU A 183 7.61 -3.49 17.38
CA GLU A 183 8.09 -4.56 16.51
C GLU A 183 7.32 -4.59 15.18
N VAL A 184 6.01 -4.40 15.23
CA VAL A 184 5.19 -4.32 14.02
C VAL A 184 5.55 -3.07 13.21
N LEU A 185 5.71 -1.92 13.85
CA LEU A 185 6.14 -0.69 13.18
C LEU A 185 7.53 -0.82 12.56
N ASP A 186 8.46 -1.46 13.25
CA ASP A 186 9.80 -1.72 12.71
C ASP A 186 9.73 -2.64 11.50
N LEU A 187 8.89 -3.66 11.53
CA LEU A 187 8.64 -4.56 10.40
C LEU A 187 8.07 -3.79 9.20
N LEU A 188 7.03 -2.99 9.42
CA LEU A 188 6.39 -2.17 8.39
C LEU A 188 7.32 -1.07 7.86
N SER A 189 8.16 -0.51 8.73
CA SER A 189 9.17 0.51 8.41
C SER A 189 10.42 -0.08 7.80
N SER A 190 10.66 -1.37 7.98
CA SER A 190 11.81 -2.11 7.48
C SER A 190 11.76 -2.34 5.97
N THR A 191 11.24 -1.34 5.28
CA THR A 191 11.78 -1.04 3.99
C THR A 191 13.28 -0.92 4.22
N PRO A 192 14.15 -1.81 3.73
CA PRO A 192 15.56 -1.51 3.71
C PRO A 192 15.66 -0.25 2.85
N HIS A 193 15.62 0.91 3.50
CA HIS A 193 16.19 2.07 2.85
C HIS A 193 17.66 1.64 2.69
N ASP A 194 17.96 1.13 1.49
CA ASP A 194 19.34 0.92 1.08
C ASP A 194 20.13 2.13 1.63
N VAL A 195 21.25 1.88 2.26
CA VAL A 195 22.10 2.96 2.80
C VAL A 195 22.23 4.09 1.78
N SER A 196 22.31 3.75 0.49
CA SER A 196 22.33 4.69 -0.63
C SER A 196 21.08 5.57 -0.70
N MET A 197 19.89 5.02 -0.48
CA MET A 197 18.64 5.77 -0.45
C MET A 197 18.58 6.71 0.76
N ARG A 198 18.98 6.24 1.95
CA ARG A 198 19.06 7.06 3.17
C ARG A 198 20.03 8.24 2.98
N ILE A 199 21.20 7.97 2.38
CA ILE A 199 22.17 9.01 2.04
C ILE A 199 21.58 9.99 1.02
N ALA A 200 20.85 9.51 0.00
CA ALA A 200 20.21 10.38 -0.98
C ALA A 200 19.17 11.31 -0.33
N MET A 201 18.34 10.80 0.59
CA MET A 201 17.36 11.60 1.33
C MET A 201 18.04 12.66 2.20
N MET A 202 19.09 12.30 2.94
CA MET A 202 19.86 13.26 3.75
C MET A 202 20.55 14.32 2.87
N LYS A 203 21.19 13.92 1.78
CA LYS A 203 21.79 14.86 0.82
C LYS A 203 20.76 15.79 0.20
N THR A 204 19.55 15.29 -0.07
CA THR A 204 18.43 16.09 -0.58
C THR A 204 18.09 17.22 0.39
N ALA A 205 17.91 16.91 1.66
CA ALA A 205 17.61 17.92 2.68
C ALA A 205 18.74 18.94 2.85
N MET A 206 20.00 18.47 2.86
CA MET A 206 21.20 19.34 2.97
C MET A 206 21.38 20.29 1.77
N ARG A 207 20.92 19.91 0.58
CA ARG A 207 21.06 20.67 -0.67
C ARG A 207 19.78 21.43 -1.04
N ALA A 208 18.75 21.33 -0.21
CA ALA A 208 17.47 21.94 -0.50
C ALA A 208 17.61 23.46 -0.63
N GLN A 209 17.08 23.99 -1.73
CA GLN A 209 16.85 25.41 -1.91
C GLN A 209 15.37 25.67 -1.68
N ILE A 210 15.07 26.71 -0.92
CA ILE A 210 13.72 27.03 -0.47
C ILE A 210 13.28 28.34 -1.11
N VAL A 211 12.12 28.32 -1.75
CA VAL A 211 11.44 29.51 -2.25
C VAL A 211 10.13 29.67 -1.47
N ARG A 212 9.98 30.78 -0.78
CA ARG A 212 8.75 31.14 -0.07
C ARG A 212 7.84 31.99 -0.94
N VAL A 213 6.57 31.63 -1.00
CA VAL A 213 5.51 32.36 -1.73
C VAL A 213 4.34 32.56 -0.76
N GLY A 214 4.27 33.71 -0.12
CA GLY A 214 3.34 33.95 0.99
C GLY A 214 3.60 32.93 2.14
N ASP A 215 2.63 32.08 2.40
CA ASP A 215 2.74 30.99 3.39
C ASP A 215 3.11 29.65 2.77
N TRP A 216 3.32 29.59 1.45
CA TRP A 216 3.71 28.38 0.74
C TRP A 216 5.23 28.24 0.66
N ILE A 217 5.68 26.99 0.71
CA ILE A 217 7.09 26.60 0.61
C ILE A 217 7.29 25.69 -0.60
N ILE A 218 8.06 26.17 -1.58
CA ILE A 218 8.53 25.35 -2.71
C ILE A 218 9.99 24.97 -2.42
N ALA A 219 10.31 23.68 -2.50
CA ALA A 219 11.67 23.20 -2.30
C ALA A 219 12.21 22.53 -3.56
N THR A 220 13.47 22.82 -3.90
CA THR A 220 14.21 22.13 -4.96
C THR A 220 15.46 21.50 -4.42
N SER A 221 15.89 20.37 -5.02
CA SER A 221 17.16 19.74 -4.70
C SER A 221 17.66 18.88 -5.87
N HIS A 222 18.82 18.27 -5.70
CA HIS A 222 19.37 17.33 -6.67
C HIS A 222 20.03 16.12 -6.01
N VAL A 223 19.89 14.96 -6.66
CA VAL A 223 20.52 13.69 -6.26
C VAL A 223 20.92 12.92 -7.51
N SER A 224 21.70 11.86 -7.35
CA SER A 224 22.06 10.97 -8.47
C SER A 224 21.04 9.86 -8.72
N SER A 225 20.21 9.52 -7.72
CA SER A 225 19.22 8.45 -7.76
C SER A 225 18.16 8.68 -6.69
N PHE A 226 17.08 7.89 -6.71
CA PHE A 226 15.98 7.95 -5.74
C PHE A 226 15.19 9.28 -5.73
N ASN A 227 15.10 9.96 -6.86
CA ASN A 227 14.46 11.28 -6.98
C ASN A 227 13.05 11.33 -6.37
N GLY A 228 12.22 10.29 -6.58
CA GLY A 228 10.86 10.23 -6.06
C GLY A 228 10.80 10.21 -4.52
N ALA A 229 11.66 9.41 -3.89
CA ALA A 229 11.78 9.35 -2.43
C ALA A 229 12.36 10.66 -1.86
N ALA A 230 13.34 11.23 -2.56
CA ALA A 230 13.94 12.50 -2.23
C ALA A 230 12.92 13.66 -2.26
N ALA A 231 12.06 13.72 -3.29
CA ALA A 231 10.99 14.72 -3.38
C ALA A 231 9.96 14.53 -2.26
N ALA A 232 9.58 13.28 -1.95
CA ALA A 232 8.69 12.98 -0.83
C ALA A 232 9.31 13.40 0.51
N THR A 233 10.61 13.22 0.69
CA THR A 233 11.33 13.67 1.90
C THR A 233 11.19 15.18 2.10
N LEU A 234 11.38 16.00 1.07
CA LEU A 234 11.24 17.45 1.19
C LEU A 234 9.82 17.88 1.59
N VAL A 235 8.80 17.20 1.04
CA VAL A 235 7.40 17.46 1.43
C VAL A 235 7.16 17.02 2.88
N ASN A 236 7.69 15.88 3.30
CA ASN A 236 7.51 15.38 4.67
C ASN A 236 8.16 16.28 5.73
N ILE A 237 9.29 16.94 5.39
CA ILE A 237 9.97 17.86 6.32
C ILE A 237 9.47 19.29 6.26
N GLY A 238 8.49 19.61 5.36
CA GLY A 238 7.82 20.90 5.44
C GLY A 238 7.54 21.62 4.11
N ALA A 239 8.03 21.15 2.96
CA ALA A 239 7.69 21.78 1.69
C ALA A 239 6.23 21.47 1.29
N ASP A 240 5.56 22.44 0.67
CA ASP A 240 4.24 22.22 0.07
C ASP A 240 4.34 21.63 -1.33
N VAL A 241 5.39 22.03 -2.06
CA VAL A 241 5.75 21.46 -3.37
C VAL A 241 7.26 21.22 -3.41
N ALA A 242 7.67 20.07 -3.92
CA ALA A 242 9.07 19.72 -4.04
C ALA A 242 9.42 19.20 -5.43
N PHE A 243 10.58 19.63 -5.95
CA PHE A 243 11.18 19.15 -7.19
C PHE A 243 12.60 18.67 -6.92
N VAL A 244 12.88 17.43 -7.31
CA VAL A 244 14.23 16.87 -7.17
C VAL A 244 14.73 16.39 -8.52
N ALA A 245 15.87 16.91 -8.93
CA ALA A 245 16.48 16.62 -10.21
C ALA A 245 17.66 15.64 -10.11
N SER A 246 17.90 14.91 -11.18
CA SER A 246 19.13 14.14 -11.42
C SER A 246 19.55 14.25 -12.89
N ALA A 247 20.87 14.21 -13.13
CA ALA A 247 21.41 14.12 -14.48
C ALA A 247 21.37 12.66 -14.97
N VAL A 248 20.89 12.45 -16.21
CA VAL A 248 20.84 11.14 -16.89
C VAL A 248 21.46 11.31 -18.29
N GLY A 249 22.77 11.17 -18.40
CA GLY A 249 23.49 11.49 -19.62
C GLY A 249 23.34 12.98 -19.99
N GLU A 250 22.82 13.27 -21.17
CA GLU A 250 22.50 14.65 -21.60
C GLU A 250 21.11 15.13 -21.16
N ASN A 251 20.35 14.28 -20.52
CA ASN A 251 18.99 14.59 -20.05
C ASN A 251 18.99 14.91 -18.56
N VAL A 252 17.95 15.60 -18.14
CA VAL A 252 17.60 15.83 -16.75
C VAL A 252 16.32 15.07 -16.43
N ARG A 253 16.34 14.32 -15.35
CA ARG A 253 15.13 13.72 -14.79
C ARG A 253 14.72 14.47 -13.53
N ILE A 254 13.45 14.89 -13.47
CA ILE A 254 12.85 15.52 -12.30
C ILE A 254 11.74 14.63 -11.76
N SER A 255 11.70 14.49 -10.44
CA SER A 255 10.54 13.96 -9.72
C SER A 255 9.97 15.04 -8.83
N SER A 256 8.66 15.12 -8.76
CA SER A 256 7.95 16.13 -7.97
C SER A 256 6.93 15.51 -7.03
N ARG A 257 6.66 16.24 -5.94
CA ARG A 257 5.60 15.94 -4.97
C ARG A 257 4.92 17.22 -4.54
N ALA A 258 3.62 17.16 -4.27
CA ALA A 258 2.84 18.26 -3.71
C ALA A 258 1.95 17.76 -2.57
N ARG A 259 1.79 18.63 -1.54
CA ARG A 259 0.78 18.40 -0.50
C ARG A 259 -0.62 18.63 -1.06
N ARG A 260 -1.59 18.01 -0.41
CA ARG A 260 -3.01 18.14 -0.78
C ARG A 260 -3.47 19.60 -0.85
N ALA A 261 -3.08 20.42 0.11
CA ALA A 261 -3.43 21.83 0.13
C ALA A 261 -2.95 22.60 -1.13
N ALA A 262 -1.73 22.29 -1.62
CA ALA A 262 -1.22 22.89 -2.85
C ALA A 262 -2.01 22.43 -4.09
N ILE A 263 -2.44 21.15 -4.11
CA ILE A 263 -3.29 20.61 -5.19
C ILE A 263 -4.66 21.32 -5.17
N GLU A 264 -5.28 21.46 -4.02
CA GLU A 264 -6.56 22.16 -3.83
C GLU A 264 -6.47 23.65 -4.22
N LYS A 265 -5.29 24.27 -4.09
CA LYS A 265 -4.99 25.63 -4.58
C LYS A 265 -4.83 25.70 -6.11
N GLY A 266 -4.69 24.56 -6.80
CA GLY A 266 -4.62 24.49 -8.27
C GLY A 266 -3.31 23.93 -8.84
N VAL A 267 -2.36 23.51 -7.99
CA VAL A 267 -1.12 22.90 -8.46
C VAL A 267 -1.40 21.51 -9.04
N ALA A 268 -1.24 21.37 -10.34
CA ALA A 268 -1.45 20.13 -11.09
C ALA A 268 -0.12 19.66 -11.71
N LEU A 269 0.72 19.00 -10.89
CA LEU A 269 2.08 18.59 -11.29
C LEU A 269 2.11 17.72 -12.53
N GLY A 270 1.14 16.79 -12.67
CA GLY A 270 1.07 15.89 -13.82
C GLY A 270 0.95 16.62 -15.14
N ARG A 271 0.00 17.54 -15.22
CA ARG A 271 -0.22 18.38 -16.42
C ARG A 271 0.98 19.29 -16.70
N MET A 272 1.44 19.97 -15.65
CA MET A 272 2.55 20.93 -15.73
C MET A 272 3.82 20.26 -16.29
N LEU A 273 4.19 19.08 -15.77
CA LEU A 273 5.40 18.39 -16.22
C LEU A 273 5.23 17.70 -17.58
N ASP A 274 4.02 17.30 -17.97
CA ASP A 274 3.74 16.82 -19.34
C ASP A 274 3.97 17.94 -20.37
N GLU A 275 3.44 19.14 -20.11
CA GLU A 275 3.65 20.30 -20.96
C GLU A 275 5.13 20.71 -21.05
N MET A 276 5.84 20.70 -19.92
CA MET A 276 7.28 21.00 -19.90
C MET A 276 8.09 19.94 -20.63
N GLY A 277 7.76 18.65 -20.46
CA GLY A 277 8.40 17.55 -21.18
C GLY A 277 8.33 17.73 -22.69
N LYS A 278 7.14 18.00 -23.21
CA LYS A 278 6.93 18.29 -24.64
C LYS A 278 7.73 19.49 -25.12
N ARG A 279 7.78 20.57 -24.33
CA ARG A 279 8.51 21.80 -24.66
C ARG A 279 10.02 21.60 -24.73
N HIS A 280 10.58 20.80 -23.84
CA HIS A 280 12.02 20.51 -23.78
C HIS A 280 12.45 19.26 -24.55
N GLY A 281 11.62 18.77 -25.47
CA GLY A 281 11.92 17.64 -26.34
C GLY A 281 12.10 16.31 -25.60
N GLY A 282 11.35 16.14 -24.51
CA GLY A 282 11.34 14.96 -23.67
C GLY A 282 9.93 14.48 -23.36
N THR A 283 9.73 13.88 -22.21
CA THR A 283 8.45 13.36 -21.73
C THR A 283 8.21 13.77 -20.29
N GLY A 284 6.94 13.89 -19.91
CA GLY A 284 6.55 14.17 -18.54
C GLY A 284 5.14 13.67 -18.27
N GLY A 285 4.71 13.69 -17.01
CA GLY A 285 3.36 13.30 -16.62
C GLY A 285 3.31 12.69 -15.23
N GLY A 286 2.11 12.27 -14.85
CA GLY A 286 1.82 11.69 -13.54
C GLY A 286 0.50 12.22 -13.00
N HIS A 287 0.36 12.15 -11.67
CA HIS A 287 -0.79 12.67 -10.94
C HIS A 287 -0.54 14.10 -10.45
N ASP A 288 -1.58 14.81 -10.04
CA ASP A 288 -1.47 16.19 -9.53
C ASP A 288 -0.54 16.31 -8.31
N GLY A 289 -0.50 15.29 -7.45
CA GLY A 289 0.37 15.25 -6.27
C GLY A 289 1.73 14.58 -6.47
N ALA A 290 1.96 13.91 -7.61
CA ALA A 290 3.16 13.12 -7.85
C ALA A 290 3.41 12.95 -9.35
N ALA A 291 4.45 13.60 -9.87
CA ALA A 291 4.75 13.58 -11.30
C ALA A 291 6.26 13.52 -11.58
N GLY A 292 6.59 13.18 -12.82
CA GLY A 292 7.97 13.12 -13.31
C GLY A 292 8.14 13.81 -14.66
N LEU A 293 9.37 14.20 -14.93
CA LEU A 293 9.80 14.81 -16.19
C LEU A 293 11.17 14.21 -16.58
N GLU A 294 11.33 13.88 -17.83
CA GLU A 294 12.64 13.65 -18.42
C GLU A 294 12.78 14.52 -19.66
N ALA A 295 13.78 15.39 -19.70
CA ALA A 295 13.92 16.41 -20.72
C ALA A 295 15.39 16.75 -20.98
N LYS A 296 15.66 17.34 -22.12
CA LYS A 296 16.97 17.91 -22.46
C LYS A 296 17.12 19.29 -21.83
N GLY A 297 18.30 19.61 -21.35
CA GLY A 297 18.63 20.93 -20.80
C GLY A 297 19.49 20.89 -19.58
N LYS A 298 19.73 22.06 -18.99
CA LYS A 298 20.46 22.16 -17.73
C LYS A 298 19.51 22.01 -16.55
N GLN A 299 19.98 21.28 -15.56
CA GLN A 299 19.21 20.94 -14.36
C GLN A 299 18.62 22.18 -13.67
N ASP A 300 19.45 23.21 -13.48
CA ASP A 300 19.04 24.42 -12.76
C ASP A 300 18.03 25.26 -13.56
N GLU A 301 18.13 25.29 -14.89
CA GLU A 301 17.20 25.99 -15.76
C GLU A 301 15.78 25.35 -15.68
N ILE A 302 15.72 24.01 -15.77
CA ILE A 302 14.44 23.29 -15.71
C ILE A 302 13.85 23.34 -14.29
N LEU A 303 14.66 23.22 -13.23
CA LEU A 303 14.18 23.40 -11.85
C LEU A 303 13.61 24.81 -11.63
N SER A 304 14.30 25.84 -12.13
CA SER A 304 13.83 27.22 -12.02
C SER A 304 12.50 27.43 -12.76
N GLU A 305 12.31 26.84 -13.94
CA GLU A 305 11.02 26.88 -14.65
C GLU A 305 9.91 26.17 -13.84
N CYS A 306 10.20 25.02 -13.22
CA CYS A 306 9.24 24.33 -12.35
C CYS A 306 8.79 25.23 -11.18
N VAL A 307 9.74 25.86 -10.52
CA VAL A 307 9.46 26.77 -9.39
C VAL A 307 8.61 27.95 -9.83
N GLU A 308 8.97 28.59 -10.94
CA GLU A 308 8.27 29.78 -11.41
C GLU A 308 6.81 29.48 -11.81
N ARG A 309 6.56 28.34 -12.44
CA ARG A 309 5.19 27.91 -12.77
C ARG A 309 4.33 27.64 -11.54
N VAL A 310 4.88 26.98 -10.53
CA VAL A 310 4.16 26.74 -9.27
C VAL A 310 3.96 28.05 -8.52
N ARG A 311 4.97 28.93 -8.52
CA ARG A 311 4.89 30.25 -7.90
C ARG A 311 3.71 31.07 -8.45
N GLN A 312 3.56 31.13 -9.78
CA GLN A 312 2.45 31.84 -10.43
C GLN A 312 1.08 31.33 -9.96
N ILE A 313 0.91 30.02 -9.80
CA ILE A 313 -0.34 29.42 -9.33
C ILE A 313 -0.61 29.77 -7.85
N LEU A 314 0.43 29.80 -7.03
CA LEU A 314 0.28 30.02 -5.59
C LEU A 314 0.13 31.52 -5.23
N GLU A 315 0.57 32.45 -6.11
CA GLU A 315 0.38 33.89 -5.97
C GLU A 315 -1.04 34.38 -6.36
N GLU A 316 -1.78 33.61 -7.18
CA GLU A 316 -3.19 33.85 -7.52
C GLU A 316 -4.13 33.46 -6.36
#